data_6fef49b990c9782ef60c38732795d267
#
_entry.id   6fef49b990c9782ef60c38732795d267
#
_cell.length_a   1.000
_cell.length_b   1.000
_cell.length_c   1.000
_cell.angle_alpha   90.00
_cell.angle_beta   90.00
_cell.angle_gamma   90.00
#
_symmetry.space_group_name_H-M   'P 1'
#
loop_
_entity.id
_entity.type
_entity.pdbx_description
1 polymer ?
#
loop_
_entity_poly.entity_id
_entity_poly.type
_entity_poly.pdbx_seq_one_letter_code
_entity_poly.pdbx_strand_id
1 'polypeptide(L)'
;MKRNAIQYGLLIALIGSCCAAAADLISVDVAMVDYRFSPDHLSLEHGVHYRLHLENHGKELHEFTAPTFFAAAKLDNPDALNREHTEVVVQPGQSKDVFFTPGAPGTYDLRCGDHDWDGMVGGITVH
;
A
#
# COMPACT_ATOMS: atom_id res chain seq x y z
N MET A 1 -58.23 2.27 50.76
CA MET A 1 -57.09 1.50 50.26
C MET A 1 -56.67 2.08 48.92
N LYS A 2 -55.59 2.80 48.86
CA LYS A 2 -55.03 3.39 47.61
C LYS A 2 -54.00 2.42 47.01
N ARG A 3 -54.28 1.90 45.82
CA ARG A 3 -53.34 1.04 45.10
C ARG A 3 -52.44 1.92 44.23
N ASN A 4 -51.17 1.99 44.59
CA ASN A 4 -50.14 2.68 43.78
C ASN A 4 -49.75 1.77 42.62
N ALA A 5 -49.99 2.24 41.39
CA ALA A 5 -49.47 1.61 40.21
C ALA A 5 -48.05 2.13 39.95
N ILE A 6 -47.06 1.24 39.99
CA ILE A 6 -45.68 1.52 39.64
C ILE A 6 -45.55 1.36 38.14
N GLN A 7 -45.35 2.46 37.42
CA GLN A 7 -45.04 2.42 35.99
C GLN A 7 -43.54 2.13 35.83
N TYR A 8 -43.21 0.97 35.27
CA TYR A 8 -41.87 0.66 34.80
C TYR A 8 -41.67 1.28 33.43
N GLY A 9 -40.90 2.34 33.34
CA GLY A 9 -40.47 2.91 32.08
C GLY A 9 -39.42 2.01 31.42
N LEU A 10 -39.77 1.45 30.27
CA LEU A 10 -38.87 0.65 29.44
C LEU A 10 -37.87 1.61 28.73
N LEU A 11 -36.64 1.66 29.20
CA LEU A 11 -35.55 2.40 28.55
C LEU A 11 -35.02 1.59 27.37
N ILE A 12 -35.46 1.91 26.16
CA ILE A 12 -34.91 1.31 24.94
C ILE A 12 -33.58 2.03 24.64
N ALA A 13 -32.47 1.36 24.94
CA ALA A 13 -31.15 1.82 24.49
C ALA A 13 -31.00 1.52 22.99
N LEU A 14 -31.04 2.56 22.16
CA LEU A 14 -30.65 2.47 20.76
C LEU A 14 -29.13 2.25 20.70
N ILE A 15 -28.72 1.00 20.47
CA ILE A 15 -27.34 0.68 20.14
C ILE A 15 -27.16 1.06 18.68
N GLY A 16 -26.63 2.25 18.43
CA GLY A 16 -26.21 2.67 17.10
C GLY A 16 -25.05 1.79 16.64
N SER A 17 -25.33 0.85 15.73
CA SER A 17 -24.31 0.07 15.04
C SER A 17 -23.54 1.02 14.14
N CYS A 18 -22.33 1.44 14.55
CA CYS A 18 -21.40 2.17 13.70
C CYS A 18 -20.81 1.14 12.74
N CYS A 19 -21.43 0.99 11.55
CA CYS A 19 -20.80 0.31 10.42
C CYS A 19 -19.61 1.16 9.98
N ALA A 20 -18.41 0.85 10.49
CA ALA A 20 -17.17 1.30 9.87
C ALA A 20 -17.12 0.64 8.48
N ALA A 21 -17.35 1.44 7.42
CA ALA A 21 -17.11 1.00 6.07
C ALA A 21 -15.62 0.62 5.98
N ALA A 22 -15.32 -0.64 5.64
CA ALA A 22 -13.95 -1.04 5.31
C ALA A 22 -13.50 -0.17 4.14
N ALA A 23 -12.37 0.56 4.31
CA ALA A 23 -11.78 1.33 3.22
C ALA A 23 -11.42 0.35 2.10
N ASP A 24 -11.89 0.64 0.86
CA ASP A 24 -11.60 -0.20 -0.29
C ASP A 24 -10.09 -0.22 -0.55
N LEU A 25 -9.54 -1.43 -0.73
CA LEU A 25 -8.16 -1.64 -1.10
C LEU A 25 -7.97 -1.30 -2.58
N ILE A 26 -7.11 -0.34 -2.87
CA ILE A 26 -6.80 0.06 -4.25
C ILE A 26 -5.57 -0.72 -4.73
N SER A 27 -5.67 -1.41 -5.87
CA SER A 27 -4.53 -2.08 -6.50
C SER A 27 -3.79 -1.15 -7.44
N VAL A 28 -2.46 -1.16 -7.35
CA VAL A 28 -1.52 -0.52 -8.27
C VAL A 28 -0.63 -1.60 -8.84
N ASP A 29 -0.73 -1.85 -10.13
CA ASP A 29 0.01 -2.90 -10.81
C ASP A 29 1.20 -2.29 -11.56
N VAL A 30 2.40 -2.84 -11.34
CA VAL A 30 3.63 -2.42 -12.01
C VAL A 30 4.31 -3.63 -12.64
N ALA A 31 4.43 -3.61 -13.95
CA ALA A 31 5.25 -4.56 -14.67
C ALA A 31 6.70 -4.09 -14.71
N MET A 32 7.62 -5.00 -14.44
CA MET A 32 9.06 -4.80 -14.59
C MET A 32 9.52 -5.60 -15.80
N VAL A 33 10.07 -4.90 -16.77
CA VAL A 33 10.66 -5.50 -17.98
C VAL A 33 12.09 -4.98 -18.13
N ASP A 34 12.92 -5.65 -18.93
CA ASP A 34 14.30 -5.24 -19.12
C ASP A 34 14.34 -3.98 -20.03
N TYR A 35 14.63 -2.78 -19.62
CA TYR A 35 15.01 -2.27 -18.28
C TYR A 35 14.11 -1.09 -17.94
N ARG A 36 12.89 -1.32 -17.56
CA ARG A 36 11.90 -0.27 -17.24
C ARG A 36 10.81 -0.75 -16.30
N PHE A 37 10.22 0.19 -15.61
CA PHE A 37 8.93 0.02 -14.92
C PHE A 37 7.78 0.42 -15.85
N SER A 38 6.64 -0.25 -15.75
CA SER A 38 5.42 0.11 -16.48
C SER A 38 4.20 -0.01 -15.56
N PRO A 39 3.61 1.11 -15.12
CA PRO A 39 4.06 2.49 -15.31
C PRO A 39 5.37 2.79 -14.57
N ASP A 40 6.10 3.82 -15.01
CA ASP A 40 7.33 4.31 -14.36
C ASP A 40 7.06 5.41 -13.33
N HIS A 41 5.86 5.98 -13.34
CA HIS A 41 5.39 6.95 -12.35
C HIS A 41 4.10 6.48 -11.67
N LEU A 42 4.12 6.51 -10.35
CA LEU A 42 2.95 6.23 -9.52
C LEU A 42 2.42 7.52 -8.90
N SER A 43 1.09 7.67 -8.91
CA SER A 43 0.39 8.77 -8.25
C SER A 43 -0.52 8.18 -7.17
N LEU A 44 -0.23 8.51 -5.93
CA LEU A 44 -0.86 7.92 -4.75
C LEU A 44 -1.45 9.01 -3.84
N GLU A 45 -2.51 8.69 -3.13
CA GLU A 45 -3.11 9.57 -2.14
C GLU A 45 -2.60 9.24 -0.74
N HIS A 46 -2.21 10.27 0.02
CA HIS A 46 -1.84 10.13 1.43
C HIS A 46 -2.96 9.48 2.24
N GLY A 47 -2.61 8.53 3.07
CA GLY A 47 -3.54 7.87 3.99
C GLY A 47 -4.47 6.83 3.36
N VAL A 48 -4.41 6.61 2.05
CA VAL A 48 -5.18 5.58 1.35
C VAL A 48 -4.46 4.24 1.38
N HIS A 49 -5.20 3.14 1.56
CA HIS A 49 -4.63 1.80 1.64
C HIS A 49 -4.50 1.18 0.24
N TYR A 50 -3.28 0.77 -0.12
CA TYR A 50 -2.94 0.21 -1.42
C TYR A 50 -2.37 -1.20 -1.34
N ARG A 51 -2.59 -1.94 -2.43
CA ARG A 51 -1.82 -3.13 -2.82
C ARG A 51 -0.95 -2.74 -4.00
N LEU A 52 0.37 -2.78 -3.84
CA LEU A 52 1.32 -2.72 -4.95
C LEU A 52 1.56 -4.15 -5.43
N HIS A 53 1.14 -4.43 -6.66
CA HIS A 53 1.39 -5.70 -7.33
C HIS A 53 2.53 -5.55 -8.32
N LEU A 54 3.65 -6.23 -8.06
CA LEU A 54 4.85 -6.21 -8.90
C LEU A 54 4.95 -7.51 -9.68
N GLU A 55 5.07 -7.42 -11.00
CA GLU A 55 5.30 -8.57 -11.88
C GLU A 55 6.58 -8.40 -12.66
N ASN A 56 7.47 -9.38 -12.64
CA ASN A 56 8.68 -9.37 -13.47
C ASN A 56 8.46 -10.15 -14.75
N HIS A 57 8.26 -9.43 -15.85
CA HIS A 57 8.14 -9.96 -17.21
C HIS A 57 9.47 -9.98 -17.97
N GLY A 58 10.57 -9.55 -17.34
CA GLY A 58 11.91 -9.56 -17.89
C GLY A 58 12.58 -10.93 -17.80
N LYS A 59 13.82 -10.97 -18.23
CA LYS A 59 14.70 -12.15 -18.17
C LYS A 59 15.65 -12.11 -17.00
N GLU A 60 15.81 -10.93 -16.38
CA GLU A 60 16.71 -10.69 -15.27
C GLU A 60 15.92 -10.41 -13.99
N LEU A 61 16.60 -10.54 -12.84
CA LEU A 61 16.08 -10.09 -11.56
C LEU A 61 15.90 -8.57 -11.60
N HIS A 62 14.78 -8.09 -11.08
CA HIS A 62 14.53 -6.65 -10.94
C HIS A 62 14.15 -6.30 -9.50
N GLU A 63 14.44 -5.06 -9.14
CA GLU A 63 14.21 -4.51 -7.82
C GLU A 63 13.34 -3.25 -7.91
N PHE A 64 12.31 -3.19 -7.09
CA PHE A 64 11.55 -1.96 -6.87
C PHE A 64 12.15 -1.27 -5.65
N THR A 65 13.16 -0.42 -5.88
CA THR A 65 13.95 0.24 -4.85
C THR A 65 13.46 1.67 -4.63
N ALA A 66 12.88 1.93 -3.46
CA ALA A 66 12.33 3.24 -3.09
C ALA A 66 12.50 3.49 -1.58
N PRO A 67 13.74 3.66 -1.08
CA PRO A 67 14.03 3.67 0.36
C PRO A 67 13.28 4.75 1.13
N THR A 68 13.25 5.97 0.61
CA THR A 68 12.59 7.11 1.28
C THR A 68 11.07 6.99 1.26
N PHE A 69 10.50 6.40 0.21
CA PHE A 69 9.07 6.12 0.14
C PHE A 69 8.67 5.06 1.17
N PHE A 70 9.35 3.91 1.19
CA PHE A 70 9.03 2.85 2.15
C PHE A 70 9.27 3.27 3.60
N ALA A 71 10.27 4.11 3.87
CA ALA A 71 10.51 4.66 5.21
C ALA A 71 9.38 5.61 5.67
N ALA A 72 8.73 6.31 4.74
CA ALA A 72 7.62 7.21 5.04
C ALA A 72 6.26 6.50 5.09
N ALA A 73 6.13 5.32 4.48
CA ALA A 73 4.89 4.55 4.41
C ALA A 73 4.69 3.67 5.64
N LYS A 74 3.42 3.38 5.95
CA LYS A 74 3.07 2.29 6.85
C LYS A 74 2.98 1.00 6.03
N LEU A 75 3.83 0.02 6.34
CA LEU A 75 3.86 -1.28 5.69
C LEU A 75 3.05 -2.29 6.51
N ASP A 76 2.15 -3.04 5.87
CA ASP A 76 1.36 -4.08 6.54
C ASP A 76 2.00 -5.46 6.43
N ASN A 77 2.81 -5.70 5.37
CA ASN A 77 3.57 -6.93 5.16
C ASN A 77 5.06 -6.63 4.87
N PRO A 78 5.82 -6.07 5.82
CA PRO A 78 7.21 -5.67 5.62
C PRO A 78 8.12 -6.82 5.16
N ASP A 79 7.75 -8.07 5.43
CA ASP A 79 8.49 -9.26 4.98
C ASP A 79 8.50 -9.43 3.45
N ALA A 80 7.66 -8.70 2.70
CA ALA A 80 7.72 -8.67 1.24
C ALA A 80 8.93 -7.89 0.72
N LEU A 81 9.53 -7.04 1.54
CA LEU A 81 10.72 -6.25 1.22
C LEU A 81 11.99 -6.99 1.68
N ASN A 82 13.14 -6.45 1.27
CA ASN A 82 14.42 -6.85 1.83
C ASN A 82 14.51 -6.51 3.33
N ARG A 83 15.56 -6.99 4.01
CA ARG A 83 15.74 -6.83 5.45
C ARG A 83 15.79 -5.36 5.90
N GLU A 84 16.32 -4.48 5.07
CA GLU A 84 16.46 -3.04 5.31
C GLU A 84 15.17 -2.27 4.99
N HIS A 85 14.14 -2.93 4.47
CA HIS A 85 12.88 -2.35 4.00
C HIS A 85 13.05 -1.23 2.96
N THR A 86 14.01 -1.40 2.06
CA THR A 86 14.34 -0.41 1.03
C THR A 86 13.88 -0.79 -0.36
N GLU A 87 13.62 -2.08 -0.60
CA GLU A 87 13.31 -2.60 -1.92
C GLU A 87 12.53 -3.93 -1.88
N VAL A 88 11.85 -4.21 -2.98
CA VAL A 88 11.22 -5.50 -3.27
C VAL A 88 11.95 -6.15 -4.42
N VAL A 89 12.56 -7.30 -4.18
CA VAL A 89 13.28 -8.09 -5.19
C VAL A 89 12.33 -9.09 -5.84
N VAL A 90 12.21 -9.07 -7.17
CA VAL A 90 11.32 -9.96 -7.93
C VAL A 90 12.10 -10.71 -9.01
N GLN A 91 12.12 -12.03 -8.88
CA GLN A 91 12.79 -12.92 -9.85
C GLN A 91 12.02 -12.95 -11.19
N PRO A 92 12.69 -13.27 -12.32
CA PRO A 92 12.03 -13.45 -13.62
C PRO A 92 10.81 -14.39 -13.53
N GLY A 93 9.66 -13.94 -14.07
CA GLY A 93 8.42 -14.71 -14.08
C GLY A 93 7.68 -14.77 -12.74
N GLN A 94 8.19 -14.10 -11.71
CA GLN A 94 7.58 -14.03 -10.38
C GLN A 94 6.76 -12.75 -10.21
N SER A 95 5.92 -12.75 -9.19
CA SER A 95 5.19 -11.57 -8.72
C SER A 95 5.29 -11.45 -7.21
N LYS A 96 5.14 -10.23 -6.69
CA LYS A 96 5.05 -9.92 -5.26
C LYS A 96 4.04 -8.83 -4.99
N ASP A 97 3.41 -8.91 -3.83
CA ASP A 97 2.47 -7.92 -3.31
C ASP A 97 3.03 -7.21 -2.08
N VAL A 98 2.90 -5.89 -2.08
CA VAL A 98 3.16 -5.06 -0.90
C VAL A 98 1.89 -4.32 -0.52
N PHE A 99 1.44 -4.47 0.72
CA PHE A 99 0.30 -3.75 1.27
C PHE A 99 0.81 -2.58 2.11
N PHE A 100 0.35 -1.38 1.82
CA PHE A 100 0.87 -0.18 2.46
C PHE A 100 -0.13 0.98 2.44
N THR A 101 0.16 1.95 3.30
CA THR A 101 -0.51 3.26 3.30
C THR A 101 0.57 4.33 3.15
N PRO A 102 0.52 5.16 2.08
CA PRO A 102 1.49 6.24 1.89
C PRO A 102 1.48 7.22 3.06
N GLY A 103 2.67 7.63 3.48
CA GLY A 103 2.88 8.63 4.52
C GLY A 103 2.85 10.06 3.97
N ALA A 104 3.92 10.82 4.25
CA ALA A 104 3.99 12.25 3.91
C ALA A 104 3.81 12.51 2.40
N PRO A 105 2.99 13.51 2.01
CA PRO A 105 2.92 13.99 0.65
C PRO A 105 4.29 14.45 0.14
N GLY A 106 4.56 14.23 -1.14
CA GLY A 106 5.82 14.58 -1.77
C GLY A 106 6.16 13.69 -2.95
N THR A 107 7.36 13.89 -3.49
CA THR A 107 7.91 13.11 -4.60
C THR A 107 9.07 12.25 -4.08
N TYR A 108 9.05 10.98 -4.46
CA TYR A 108 10.01 9.97 -4.03
C TYR A 108 10.65 9.31 -5.24
N ASP A 109 11.96 9.03 -5.16
CA ASP A 109 12.67 8.33 -6.20
C ASP A 109 12.33 6.84 -6.22
N LEU A 110 12.23 6.29 -7.43
CA LEU A 110 12.09 4.87 -7.72
C LEU A 110 13.19 4.47 -8.68
N ARG A 111 13.84 3.34 -8.44
CA ARG A 111 14.86 2.77 -9.33
C ARG A 111 14.92 1.25 -9.19
N CYS A 112 15.52 0.58 -10.15
CA CYS A 112 16.04 -0.77 -9.98
C CYS A 112 17.49 -0.67 -9.53
N GLY A 113 17.84 -1.23 -8.37
CA GLY A 113 19.18 -1.10 -7.80
C GLY A 113 20.29 -1.62 -8.71
N ASP A 114 20.01 -2.72 -9.43
CA ASP A 114 20.97 -3.36 -10.35
C ASP A 114 20.97 -2.77 -11.78
N HIS A 115 19.92 -2.03 -12.18
CA HIS A 115 19.75 -1.57 -13.57
C HIS A 115 19.42 -0.07 -13.69
N ASP A 116 19.67 0.74 -12.65
CA ASP A 116 19.43 2.19 -12.71
C ASP A 116 20.35 2.88 -13.75
N TRP A 117 21.55 2.39 -13.92
CA TRP A 117 22.51 2.83 -14.96
C TRP A 117 22.06 2.48 -16.40
N ASP A 118 21.16 1.50 -16.58
CA ASP A 118 20.48 1.18 -17.83
C ASP A 118 19.22 2.03 -18.07
N GLY A 119 18.93 2.97 -17.18
CA GLY A 119 17.76 3.86 -17.25
C GLY A 119 16.50 3.29 -16.63
N MET A 120 16.59 2.20 -15.84
CA MET A 120 15.45 1.63 -15.12
C MET A 120 15.16 2.44 -13.85
N VAL A 121 14.55 3.59 -14.07
CA VAL A 121 14.19 4.58 -13.05
C VAL A 121 12.74 5.02 -13.20
N GLY A 122 12.19 5.59 -12.14
CA GLY A 122 10.84 6.11 -12.10
C GLY A 122 10.64 7.08 -10.95
N GLY A 123 9.38 7.29 -10.57
CA GLY A 123 9.04 8.17 -9.46
C GLY A 123 7.70 7.80 -8.82
N ILE A 124 7.53 8.25 -7.58
CA ILE A 124 6.29 8.10 -6.83
C ILE A 124 5.91 9.48 -6.31
N THR A 125 4.70 9.92 -6.62
CA THR A 125 4.12 11.15 -6.06
C THR A 125 3.00 10.78 -5.11
N VAL A 126 3.06 11.32 -3.89
CA VAL A 126 2.01 11.22 -2.87
C VAL A 126 1.35 12.60 -2.74
N HIS A 127 0.03 12.66 -2.89
CA HIS A 127 -0.79 13.87 -2.79
C HIS A 127 -1.44 14.03 -1.43
#